data_0f22198c53adaf5a95ddd019b0605f43
#
_entry.id   0f22198c53adaf5a95ddd019b0605f43
#
_cell.length_a   1.000
_cell.length_b   1.000
_cell.length_c   1.000
_cell.angle_alpha   90.00
_cell.angle_beta   90.00
_cell.angle_gamma   90.00
#
_symmetry.space_group_name_H-M   'P 1'
#
loop_
_entity.id
_entity.type
_entity.pdbx_description
1 polymer ?
#
loop_
_entity_poly.entity_id
_entity_poly.type
_entity_poly.pdbx_seq_one_letter_code
_entity_poly.pdbx_strand_id
1 'polypeptide(L)'
;MIELPIAKQPGTGGEKMHVDEKEGSPARTRYRVIEMAGTTTAWLELIPHTGRTHQLRVHLAAIGHPIVGDGKYGGQAAFLTGNISRKMHLHSRRIRIDHPDGGEIDVQAELPTHFAESLKQLGFDEMLGNTMPLESPPPPSREVKKQQARQHAKTYRKDRKGERRRRGSAT
;
A
#
# COMPACT_ATOMS: atom_id res chain seq x y z
N MET A 1 -4.77 0.88 11.84
CA MET A 1 -3.42 1.06 11.25
C MET A 1 -2.78 -0.31 11.13
N ILE A 2 -2.07 -0.59 10.02
CA ILE A 2 -1.27 -1.80 9.83
C ILE A 2 0.19 -1.35 9.79
N GLU A 3 1.02 -1.91 10.67
CA GLU A 3 2.44 -1.61 10.81
C GLU A 3 3.22 -2.94 10.80
N LEU A 4 3.39 -3.49 9.62
CA LEU A 4 4.04 -4.78 9.39
C LEU A 4 5.19 -4.59 8.41
N PRO A 5 6.43 -4.89 8.79
CA PRO A 5 7.58 -4.75 7.91
C PRO A 5 7.51 -5.75 6.75
N ILE A 6 7.97 -5.32 5.57
CA ILE A 6 7.83 -6.08 4.33
C ILE A 6 9.21 -6.35 3.73
N ALA A 7 9.44 -7.60 3.35
CA ALA A 7 10.63 -8.06 2.63
C ALA A 7 10.25 -8.77 1.33
N LYS A 8 11.23 -8.94 0.45
CA LYS A 8 11.11 -9.77 -0.73
C LYS A 8 11.21 -11.24 -0.33
N GLN A 9 10.27 -12.07 -0.77
CA GLN A 9 10.28 -13.50 -0.48
C GLN A 9 11.38 -14.21 -1.28
N PRO A 10 12.33 -14.89 -0.63
CA PRO A 10 13.38 -15.65 -1.32
C PRO A 10 12.81 -16.80 -2.17
N GLY A 11 13.48 -17.12 -3.28
CA GLY A 11 13.21 -18.34 -4.06
C GLY A 11 11.93 -18.35 -4.91
N THR A 12 11.19 -17.26 -4.98
CA THR A 12 9.93 -17.21 -5.75
C THR A 12 10.10 -16.65 -7.16
N GLY A 13 11.09 -16.95 -7.93
CA GLY A 13 11.24 -16.56 -9.36
C GLY A 13 10.57 -15.27 -9.86
N GLY A 14 9.83 -14.58 -9.02
CA GLY A 14 9.09 -13.35 -9.24
C GLY A 14 9.08 -12.47 -8.00
N GLU A 15 8.69 -11.20 -8.15
CA GLU A 15 8.57 -10.26 -7.02
C GLU A 15 7.37 -10.59 -6.13
N LYS A 16 7.50 -11.58 -5.28
CA LYS A 16 6.56 -11.81 -4.19
C LYS A 16 7.11 -11.18 -2.91
N MET A 17 6.28 -10.39 -2.25
CA MET A 17 6.60 -9.76 -0.98
C MET A 17 5.91 -10.51 0.15
N HIS A 18 6.45 -10.44 1.36
CA HIS A 18 5.84 -11.01 2.56
C HIS A 18 6.13 -10.14 3.78
N VAL A 19 5.40 -10.37 4.86
CA VAL A 19 5.73 -9.76 6.15
C VAL A 19 6.94 -10.48 6.73
N ASP A 20 7.94 -9.70 7.13
CA ASP A 20 9.15 -10.20 7.76
C ASP A 20 9.57 -9.24 8.88
N GLU A 21 9.38 -9.65 10.12
CA GLU A 21 9.69 -8.82 11.29
C GLU A 21 11.19 -8.63 11.53
N LYS A 22 12.04 -9.50 10.94
CA LYS A 22 13.49 -9.48 11.17
C LYS A 22 14.22 -8.66 10.12
N GLU A 23 13.94 -8.95 8.84
CA GLU A 23 14.67 -8.36 7.70
C GLU A 23 13.81 -7.38 6.88
N GLY A 24 12.52 -7.26 7.21
CA GLY A 24 11.57 -6.42 6.48
C GLY A 24 11.85 -4.92 6.64
N SER A 25 11.64 -4.19 5.56
CA SER A 25 11.61 -2.73 5.60
C SER A 25 10.33 -2.24 6.27
N PRO A 26 10.41 -1.27 7.19
CA PRO A 26 9.23 -0.70 7.84
C PRO A 26 8.18 -0.25 6.83
N ALA A 27 6.94 -0.68 7.04
CA ALA A 27 5.81 -0.31 6.20
C ALA A 27 4.59 0.00 7.06
N ARG A 28 3.86 1.06 6.68
CA ARG A 28 2.72 1.58 7.44
C ARG A 28 1.58 1.91 6.49
N THR A 29 0.40 1.37 6.79
CA THR A 29 -0.84 1.63 6.05
C THR A 29 -1.95 1.99 7.02
N ARG A 30 -2.53 3.17 6.85
CA ARG A 30 -3.77 3.54 7.54
C ARG A 30 -4.95 3.07 6.69
N TYR A 31 -6.00 2.60 7.33
CA TYR A 31 -7.23 2.23 6.64
C TYR A 31 -8.46 2.70 7.41
N ARG A 32 -9.53 2.89 6.69
CA ARG A 32 -10.87 3.17 7.19
C ARG A 32 -11.86 2.29 6.43
N VAL A 33 -12.80 1.70 7.14
CA VAL A 33 -13.95 1.04 6.53
C VAL A 33 -14.92 2.14 6.09
N ILE A 34 -15.24 2.19 4.79
CA ILE A 34 -16.24 3.10 4.23
C ILE A 34 -17.61 2.46 4.44
N GLU A 35 -17.75 1.20 4.02
CA GLU A 35 -19.01 0.47 4.08
C GLU A 35 -18.76 -1.04 4.15
N MET A 36 -19.74 -1.82 4.61
CA MET A 36 -19.67 -3.27 4.70
C MET A 36 -20.83 -3.91 3.95
N ALA A 37 -20.54 -4.95 3.17
CA ALA A 37 -21.53 -5.83 2.56
C ALA A 37 -21.57 -7.17 3.31
N GLY A 38 -22.59 -7.33 4.14
CA GLY A 38 -22.69 -8.47 5.05
C GLY A 38 -21.55 -8.50 6.08
N THR A 39 -21.06 -9.70 6.39
CA THR A 39 -19.99 -9.92 7.38
C THR A 39 -18.64 -10.26 6.74
N THR A 40 -18.59 -10.42 5.43
CA THR A 40 -17.41 -10.96 4.73
C THR A 40 -16.69 -9.98 3.83
N THR A 41 -17.36 -8.91 3.41
CA THR A 41 -16.80 -7.96 2.44
C THR A 41 -16.92 -6.54 2.96
N ALA A 42 -15.86 -5.76 2.78
CA ALA A 42 -15.82 -4.36 3.17
C ALA A 42 -15.21 -3.50 2.06
N TRP A 43 -15.72 -2.31 1.90
CA TRP A 43 -15.10 -1.27 1.09
C TRP A 43 -14.21 -0.41 1.97
N LEU A 44 -12.94 -0.34 1.63
CA LEU A 44 -11.91 0.34 2.42
C LEU A 44 -11.32 1.53 1.68
N GLU A 45 -11.07 2.60 2.42
CA GLU A 45 -10.09 3.62 2.05
C GLU A 45 -8.74 3.26 2.66
N LEU A 46 -7.69 3.33 1.84
CA LEU A 46 -6.33 3.00 2.23
C LEU A 46 -5.41 4.19 2.02
N ILE A 47 -4.63 4.54 3.04
CA ILE A 47 -3.63 5.62 2.97
C ILE A 47 -2.27 5.03 3.32
N PRO A 48 -1.41 4.77 2.31
CA PRO A 48 -0.05 4.30 2.54
C PRO A 48 0.85 5.45 3.03
N HIS A 49 1.38 5.34 4.23
CA HIS A 49 2.40 6.27 4.76
C HIS A 49 3.82 5.93 4.30
N THR A 50 4.01 4.76 3.74
CA THR A 50 5.24 4.27 3.11
C THR A 50 4.88 3.64 1.76
N GLY A 51 5.82 3.53 0.83
CA GLY A 51 5.59 3.02 -0.54
C GLY A 51 6.40 1.75 -0.83
N ARG A 52 6.22 0.65 -0.07
CA ARG A 52 6.89 -0.61 -0.36
C ARG A 52 6.18 -1.36 -1.48
N THR A 53 6.94 -2.13 -2.23
CA THR A 53 6.38 -2.97 -3.31
C THR A 53 5.23 -3.82 -2.79
N HIS A 54 4.09 -3.77 -3.45
CA HIS A 54 2.85 -4.48 -3.10
C HIS A 54 2.34 -4.25 -1.66
N GLN A 55 2.74 -3.17 -1.01
CA GLN A 55 2.47 -2.91 0.41
C GLN A 55 1.01 -3.13 0.81
N LEU A 56 0.07 -2.48 0.13
CA LEU A 56 -1.36 -2.57 0.46
C LEU A 56 -1.88 -4.00 0.33
N ARG A 57 -1.45 -4.70 -0.71
CA ARG A 57 -1.83 -6.09 -0.99
C ARG A 57 -1.33 -7.05 0.09
N VAL A 58 -0.05 -6.92 0.47
CA VAL A 58 0.59 -7.73 1.52
C VAL A 58 -0.03 -7.44 2.87
N HIS A 59 -0.20 -6.16 3.21
CA HIS A 59 -0.77 -5.74 4.49
C HIS A 59 -2.19 -6.29 4.70
N LEU A 60 -3.07 -6.12 3.70
CA LEU A 60 -4.45 -6.59 3.81
C LEU A 60 -4.52 -8.13 3.85
N ALA A 61 -3.72 -8.82 3.07
CA ALA A 61 -3.64 -10.28 3.13
C ALA A 61 -3.12 -10.77 4.49
N ALA A 62 -2.12 -10.08 5.06
CA ALA A 62 -1.53 -10.45 6.36
C ALA A 62 -2.52 -10.34 7.53
N ILE A 63 -3.47 -9.39 7.46
CA ILE A 63 -4.53 -9.26 8.47
C ILE A 63 -5.77 -10.13 8.17
N GLY A 64 -5.70 -11.03 7.18
CA GLY A 64 -6.79 -11.95 6.82
C GLY A 64 -7.86 -11.37 5.90
N HIS A 65 -7.65 -10.17 5.34
CA HIS A 65 -8.60 -9.47 4.48
C HIS A 65 -7.97 -9.15 3.10
N PRO A 66 -7.66 -10.16 2.27
CA PRO A 66 -7.06 -9.94 0.96
C PRO A 66 -7.97 -9.10 0.06
N ILE A 67 -7.35 -8.32 -0.83
CA ILE A 67 -8.08 -7.51 -1.81
C ILE A 67 -8.84 -8.42 -2.76
N VAL A 68 -10.09 -8.09 -3.05
CA VAL A 68 -10.93 -8.83 -4.02
C VAL A 68 -10.24 -8.84 -5.38
N GLY A 69 -10.11 -10.04 -5.97
CA GLY A 69 -9.41 -10.28 -7.23
C GLY A 69 -7.88 -10.40 -7.12
N ASP A 70 -7.31 -10.33 -5.92
CA ASP A 70 -5.87 -10.50 -5.70
C ASP A 70 -5.48 -11.97 -5.50
N GLY A 71 -5.46 -12.74 -6.58
CA GLY A 71 -5.05 -14.15 -6.52
C GLY A 71 -3.62 -14.40 -6.05
N LYS A 72 -2.71 -13.40 -6.18
CA LYS A 72 -1.31 -13.54 -5.78
C LYS A 72 -1.12 -13.61 -4.25
N TYR A 73 -1.88 -12.81 -3.51
CA TYR A 73 -1.75 -12.72 -2.05
C TYR A 73 -2.94 -13.31 -1.30
N GLY A 74 -4.11 -13.36 -1.90
CA GLY A 74 -5.33 -13.90 -1.29
C GLY A 74 -5.72 -15.29 -1.79
N GLY A 75 -5.08 -15.80 -2.86
CA GLY A 75 -5.43 -17.10 -3.44
C GLY A 75 -6.92 -17.15 -3.85
N GLN A 76 -7.55 -18.30 -3.63
CA GLN A 76 -8.97 -18.48 -3.95
C GLN A 76 -9.91 -17.65 -3.08
N ALA A 77 -9.52 -17.37 -1.84
CA ALA A 77 -10.31 -16.56 -0.91
C ALA A 77 -10.48 -15.10 -1.35
N ALA A 78 -9.64 -14.61 -2.28
CA ALA A 78 -9.76 -13.28 -2.85
C ALA A 78 -10.86 -13.17 -3.91
N PHE A 79 -11.49 -14.26 -4.31
CA PHE A 79 -12.52 -14.24 -5.33
C PHE A 79 -13.90 -14.43 -4.71
N LEU A 80 -14.75 -13.42 -4.83
CA LEU A 80 -16.13 -13.49 -4.38
C LEU A 80 -16.98 -14.32 -5.35
N THR A 81 -18.06 -14.88 -4.83
CA THR A 81 -19.06 -15.60 -5.60
C THR A 81 -20.01 -14.63 -6.31
N GLY A 82 -20.79 -15.15 -7.27
CA GLY A 82 -21.73 -14.35 -8.06
C GLY A 82 -21.07 -13.65 -9.24
N ASN A 83 -21.63 -12.52 -9.67
CA ASN A 83 -21.18 -11.77 -10.85
C ASN A 83 -20.09 -10.73 -10.53
N ILE A 84 -19.42 -10.83 -9.39
CA ILE A 84 -18.35 -9.93 -9.02
C ILE A 84 -17.12 -10.17 -9.91
N SER A 85 -16.56 -9.11 -10.45
CA SER A 85 -15.42 -9.19 -11.34
C SER A 85 -14.22 -9.88 -10.66
N ARG A 86 -13.50 -10.72 -11.39
CA ARG A 86 -12.26 -11.36 -10.93
C ARG A 86 -11.03 -10.46 -11.05
N LYS A 87 -11.16 -9.27 -11.63
CA LYS A 87 -10.08 -8.28 -11.67
C LYS A 87 -9.80 -7.74 -10.26
N MET A 88 -8.57 -7.31 -10.02
CA MET A 88 -8.17 -6.78 -8.72
C MET A 88 -8.91 -5.45 -8.42
N HIS A 89 -9.56 -5.38 -7.26
CA HIS A 89 -10.29 -4.21 -6.77
C HIS A 89 -9.38 -3.31 -5.92
N LEU A 90 -8.30 -2.82 -6.54
CA LEU A 90 -7.40 -1.83 -5.97
C LEU A 90 -7.25 -0.67 -6.94
N HIS A 91 -7.59 0.54 -6.49
CA HIS A 91 -7.60 1.73 -7.34
C HIS A 91 -6.98 2.92 -6.60
N SER A 92 -6.11 3.65 -7.30
CA SER A 92 -5.59 4.92 -6.80
C SER A 92 -6.64 6.01 -7.06
N ARG A 93 -7.53 6.23 -6.08
CA ARG A 93 -8.68 7.13 -6.21
C ARG A 93 -8.30 8.58 -6.20
N ARG A 94 -7.34 8.97 -5.35
CA ARG A 94 -6.93 10.37 -5.19
C ARG A 94 -5.45 10.45 -4.87
N ILE A 95 -4.78 11.43 -5.44
CA ILE A 95 -3.43 11.79 -5.08
C ILE A 95 -3.40 13.28 -4.72
N ARG A 96 -2.76 13.61 -3.60
CA ARG A 96 -2.51 14.96 -3.15
C ARG A 96 -1.04 15.08 -2.78
N ILE A 97 -0.32 15.96 -3.47
CA ILE A 97 1.13 16.16 -3.30
C ILE A 97 1.47 17.64 -3.48
N ASP A 98 2.56 18.08 -2.86
CA ASP A 98 3.11 19.40 -3.10
C ASP A 98 3.65 19.51 -4.54
N HIS A 99 3.32 20.61 -5.21
CA HIS A 99 3.88 20.89 -6.54
C HIS A 99 5.32 21.40 -6.40
N PRO A 100 6.28 20.99 -7.28
CA PRO A 100 7.68 21.44 -7.22
C PRO A 100 7.85 22.95 -7.28
N ASP A 101 7.00 23.63 -8.07
CA ASP A 101 7.03 25.08 -8.26
C ASP A 101 6.13 25.84 -7.28
N GLY A 102 5.64 25.17 -6.22
CA GLY A 102 4.74 25.72 -5.22
C GLY A 102 3.27 25.41 -5.47
N GLY A 103 2.48 25.39 -4.40
CA GLY A 103 1.08 24.97 -4.42
C GLY A 103 0.90 23.47 -4.21
N GLU A 104 -0.30 22.97 -4.48
CA GLU A 104 -0.70 21.57 -4.27
C GLU A 104 -1.31 21.00 -5.55
N ILE A 105 -0.96 19.78 -5.87
CA ILE A 105 -1.61 18.95 -6.89
C ILE A 105 -2.62 18.05 -6.16
N ASP A 106 -3.89 18.18 -6.49
CA ASP A 106 -4.97 17.33 -5.96
C ASP A 106 -5.76 16.77 -7.15
N VAL A 107 -5.56 15.50 -7.44
CA VAL A 107 -6.19 14.81 -8.58
C VAL A 107 -6.99 13.62 -8.09
N GLN A 108 -8.22 13.52 -8.56
CA GLN A 108 -9.11 12.39 -8.32
C GLN A 108 -9.40 11.66 -9.63
N ALA A 109 -9.26 10.33 -9.63
CA ALA A 109 -9.59 9.47 -10.76
C ALA A 109 -10.95 8.79 -10.55
N GLU A 110 -11.70 8.58 -11.62
CA GLU A 110 -12.93 7.79 -11.58
C GLU A 110 -12.65 6.32 -11.31
N LEU A 111 -13.65 5.62 -10.77
CA LEU A 111 -13.54 4.18 -10.56
C LEU A 111 -13.51 3.44 -11.90
N PRO A 112 -12.65 2.43 -12.07
CA PRO A 112 -12.72 1.54 -13.21
C PRO A 112 -14.09 0.83 -13.28
N THR A 113 -14.62 0.65 -14.48
CA THR A 113 -15.95 0.07 -14.71
C THR A 113 -16.21 -1.21 -13.91
N HIS A 114 -15.27 -2.16 -13.93
CA HIS A 114 -15.40 -3.41 -13.18
C HIS A 114 -15.52 -3.21 -11.68
N PHE A 115 -14.89 -2.16 -11.14
CA PHE A 115 -14.93 -1.84 -9.71
C PHE A 115 -16.27 -1.19 -9.36
N ALA A 116 -16.71 -0.18 -10.12
CA ALA A 116 -18.01 0.47 -9.94
C ALA A 116 -19.17 -0.53 -10.04
N GLU A 117 -19.16 -1.42 -11.05
CA GLU A 117 -20.16 -2.49 -11.19
C GLU A 117 -20.18 -3.44 -9.98
N SER A 118 -19.00 -3.82 -9.46
CA SER A 118 -18.90 -4.68 -8.27
C SER A 118 -19.44 -3.98 -7.03
N LEU A 119 -19.13 -2.69 -6.81
CA LEU A 119 -19.70 -1.92 -5.70
C LEU A 119 -21.22 -1.90 -5.75
N LYS A 120 -21.78 -1.62 -6.94
CA LYS A 120 -23.24 -1.62 -7.16
C LYS A 120 -23.88 -2.98 -6.86
N GLN A 121 -23.24 -4.08 -7.30
CA GLN A 121 -23.75 -5.44 -7.06
C GLN A 121 -23.69 -5.83 -5.58
N LEU A 122 -22.71 -5.33 -4.84
CA LEU A 122 -22.57 -5.52 -3.41
C LEU A 122 -23.47 -4.58 -2.58
N GLY A 123 -24.17 -3.65 -3.24
CA GLY A 123 -25.08 -2.69 -2.61
C GLY A 123 -24.39 -1.50 -1.94
N PHE A 124 -23.13 -1.23 -2.28
CA PHE A 124 -22.39 -0.08 -1.77
C PHE A 124 -22.83 1.23 -2.43
N ASP A 125 -22.88 2.30 -1.66
CA ASP A 125 -23.10 3.65 -2.16
C ASP A 125 -21.79 4.28 -2.66
N GLU A 126 -21.62 4.36 -3.98
CA GLU A 126 -20.41 4.91 -4.61
C GLU A 126 -20.12 6.35 -4.17
N MET A 127 -21.12 7.13 -3.78
CA MET A 127 -20.95 8.51 -3.30
C MET A 127 -20.14 8.61 -2.03
N LEU A 128 -20.16 7.57 -1.19
CA LEU A 128 -19.35 7.50 0.03
C LEU A 128 -17.84 7.48 -0.25
N GLY A 129 -17.42 7.03 -1.42
CA GLY A 129 -16.03 7.04 -1.86
C GLY A 129 -15.47 8.44 -2.15
N ASN A 130 -16.31 9.46 -2.23
CA ASN A 130 -15.91 10.85 -2.45
C ASN A 130 -15.63 11.59 -1.13
N THR A 131 -15.80 10.94 0.02
CA THR A 131 -15.47 11.56 1.30
C THR A 131 -13.97 11.91 1.36
N MET A 132 -13.66 13.02 2.00
CA MET A 132 -12.28 13.47 2.17
C MET A 132 -11.43 12.36 2.80
N PRO A 133 -10.19 12.16 2.34
CA PRO A 133 -9.27 11.22 2.98
C PRO A 133 -9.17 11.54 4.47
N LEU A 134 -8.95 10.50 5.28
CA LEU A 134 -8.60 10.68 6.68
C LEU A 134 -7.47 11.72 6.76
N GLU A 135 -7.61 12.73 7.62
CA GLU A 135 -6.56 13.73 7.82
C GLU A 135 -5.21 13.03 7.97
N SER A 136 -4.27 13.36 7.11
CA SER A 136 -2.91 12.88 7.25
C SER A 136 -2.40 13.31 8.62
N PRO A 137 -1.67 12.47 9.36
CA PRO A 137 -1.01 12.95 10.57
C PRO A 137 -0.19 14.19 10.21
N PRO A 138 -0.12 15.17 11.11
CA PRO A 138 0.63 16.39 10.83
C PRO A 138 2.02 16.02 10.30
N PRO A 139 2.55 16.75 9.32
CA PRO A 139 3.85 16.44 8.76
C PRO A 139 4.86 16.33 9.90
N PRO A 140 5.79 15.36 9.85
CA PRO A 140 6.75 15.16 10.92
C PRO A 140 7.49 16.47 11.19
N SER A 141 7.69 16.79 12.46
CA SER A 141 8.37 18.00 12.86
C SER A 141 9.73 18.13 12.16
N ARG A 142 10.22 19.37 12.04
CA ARG A 142 11.53 19.65 11.41
C ARG A 142 12.66 18.80 12.01
N GLU A 143 12.59 18.48 13.30
CA GLU A 143 13.57 17.64 13.99
C GLU A 143 13.47 16.17 13.56
N VAL A 144 12.26 15.63 13.45
CA VAL A 144 12.02 14.26 12.98
C VAL A 144 12.47 14.11 11.52
N LYS A 145 12.15 15.07 10.63
CA LYS A 145 12.66 15.09 9.25
C LYS A 145 14.20 15.10 9.21
N LYS A 146 14.83 15.91 10.06
CA LYS A 146 16.31 15.99 10.16
C LYS A 146 16.93 14.70 10.68
N GLN A 147 16.29 14.04 11.62
CA GLN A 147 16.71 12.74 12.14
C GLN A 147 16.57 11.62 11.10
N GLN A 148 15.44 11.57 10.39
CA GLN A 148 15.22 10.64 9.28
C GLN A 148 16.24 10.83 8.15
N ALA A 149 16.49 12.08 7.76
CA ALA A 149 17.52 12.41 6.76
C ALA A 149 18.92 11.97 7.18
N ARG A 150 19.28 12.15 8.47
CA ARG A 150 20.57 11.68 9.03
C ARG A 150 20.67 10.15 9.02
N GLN A 151 19.59 9.44 9.37
CA GLN A 151 19.55 7.98 9.34
C GLN A 151 19.66 7.47 7.90
N HIS A 152 18.90 8.04 6.97
CA HIS A 152 18.99 7.71 5.56
C HIS A 152 20.39 7.94 4.98
N ALA A 153 21.03 9.08 5.32
CA ALA A 153 22.39 9.37 4.89
C ALA A 153 23.42 8.38 5.48
N LYS A 154 23.24 7.92 6.73
CA LYS A 154 24.08 6.88 7.34
C LYS A 154 23.95 5.54 6.60
N THR A 155 22.72 5.12 6.32
CA THR A 155 22.44 3.88 5.60
C THR A 155 23.05 3.93 4.20
N TYR A 156 22.81 4.99 3.44
CA TYR A 156 23.38 5.21 2.12
C TYR A 156 24.92 5.18 2.08
N ARG A 157 25.57 5.80 3.10
CA ARG A 157 27.04 5.75 3.22
C ARG A 157 27.55 4.34 3.54
N LYS A 158 26.83 3.57 4.35
CA LYS A 158 27.17 2.19 4.71
C LYS A 158 27.10 1.28 3.49
N ASP A 159 26.05 1.43 2.70
CA ASP A 159 25.84 0.64 1.48
C ASP A 159 26.91 0.91 0.43
N ARG A 160 27.23 2.20 0.16
CA ARG A 160 28.34 2.56 -0.74
C ARG A 160 29.71 2.05 -0.26
N LYS A 161 29.93 1.99 1.05
CA LYS A 161 31.19 1.46 1.60
C LYS A 161 31.26 -0.06 1.45
N GLY A 162 30.13 -0.76 1.56
CA GLY A 162 30.00 -2.19 1.30
C GLY A 162 30.25 -2.54 -0.17
N GLU A 163 29.68 -1.77 -1.10
CA GLU A 163 29.92 -1.97 -2.54
C GLU A 163 31.37 -1.74 -2.96
N ARG A 164 32.05 -0.72 -2.41
CA ARG A 164 33.48 -0.46 -2.67
C ARG A 164 34.37 -1.61 -2.17
N ARG A 165 34.07 -2.21 -1.01
CA ARG A 165 34.82 -3.37 -0.50
C ARG A 165 34.63 -4.61 -1.39
N ARG A 166 33.43 -4.86 -1.89
CA ARG A 166 33.15 -5.99 -2.82
C ARG A 166 33.86 -5.85 -4.16
N ARG A 167 34.01 -4.61 -4.69
CA ARG A 167 34.76 -4.35 -5.94
C ARG A 167 36.28 -4.42 -5.77
N GLY A 168 36.82 -4.17 -4.58
CA GLY A 168 38.26 -4.23 -4.30
C GLY A 168 38.80 -5.62 -3.94
N SER A 169 37.93 -6.64 -3.75
CA SER A 169 38.32 -8.03 -3.47
C SER A 169 38.18 -8.97 -4.68
N ALA A 170 37.93 -8.42 -5.87
CA ALA A 170 37.75 -9.16 -7.13
C ALA A 170 38.93 -8.92 -8.10
N THR A 171 40.15 -8.63 -7.58
CA THR A 171 41.42 -8.58 -8.30
C THR A 171 42.38 -9.62 -7.74
#